data_90eae121675583c18426dc53b437d59c
#
_entry.id   90eae121675583c18426dc53b437d59c
#
_cell.length_a   1.000
_cell.length_b   1.000
_cell.length_c   1.000
_cell.angle_alpha   90.00
_cell.angle_beta   90.00
_cell.angle_gamma   90.00
#
_symmetry.space_group_name_H-M   'P 1'
#
loop_
_entity.id
_entity.type
_entity.pdbx_description
1 polymer ?
#
loop_
_entity_poly.entity_id
_entity_poly.type
_entity_poly.pdbx_seq_one_letter_code
_entity_poly.pdbx_strand_id
1 'polypeptide(L)'
;MSSYTADRQGNVYKNDSGQDCFLEKMYGCAFGRALLKPLVNPVLSEFGGRILDSRLSALAVPAFIRHAGIDLRDYEERKFWSYNDFFTRRIREGARPVSMVPEHFVSPCDSRVSVYPIDENCRVKIKHTPYTVAELLKNPVLAKRYEGGYLWVFRLCVDDYHRYIYIDDGFESRRVHIDGALHTVNPVANDVYPIYKENTREYALLKTVNFGTVLMMEVGALMVGRIENVPLRGRVKRGKEKGNFAFGGSTIVLMTQKDRVLPDPDILLNSEKGIETRVHLGEKIGVSEVKNDDGSLFTGNDDSESISENL
;
A
#
# COMPACT_ATOMS: atom_id res chain seq x y z
N MET A 1 -1.06 -18.34 -12.60
CA MET A 1 -2.09 -17.61 -13.40
C MET A 1 -1.51 -16.28 -13.85
N SER A 2 -1.66 -15.91 -15.13
CA SER A 2 -1.17 -14.62 -15.62
C SER A 2 -1.88 -13.48 -14.88
N SER A 3 -1.14 -12.52 -14.34
CA SER A 3 -1.72 -11.31 -13.74
C SER A 3 -1.88 -10.24 -14.82
N TYR A 4 -2.96 -9.48 -14.73
CA TYR A 4 -3.28 -8.40 -15.65
C TYR A 4 -3.34 -7.07 -14.89
N THR A 5 -2.90 -6.00 -15.55
CA THR A 5 -3.01 -4.62 -15.05
C THR A 5 -3.70 -3.76 -16.10
N ALA A 6 -4.65 -2.94 -15.69
CA ALA A 6 -5.27 -1.93 -16.53
C ALA A 6 -4.70 -0.54 -16.19
N ASP A 7 -4.66 0.36 -17.18
CA ASP A 7 -4.54 1.79 -16.92
C ASP A 7 -5.92 2.44 -16.69
N ARG A 8 -5.93 3.73 -16.33
CA ARG A 8 -7.18 4.50 -16.12
C ARG A 8 -7.90 4.83 -17.41
N GLN A 9 -7.31 4.54 -18.58
CA GLN A 9 -7.91 4.68 -19.91
C GLN A 9 -8.59 3.40 -20.40
N GLY A 10 -8.48 2.30 -19.62
CA GLY A 10 -9.09 1.00 -19.93
C GLY A 10 -8.22 0.07 -20.78
N ASN A 11 -6.96 0.42 -21.05
CA ASN A 11 -6.03 -0.49 -21.70
C ASN A 11 -5.57 -1.56 -20.71
N VAL A 12 -5.60 -2.83 -21.12
CA VAL A 12 -5.22 -3.96 -20.28
C VAL A 12 -3.91 -4.56 -20.76
N TYR A 13 -2.96 -4.70 -19.85
CA TYR A 13 -1.63 -5.23 -20.09
C TYR A 13 -1.44 -6.54 -19.33
N LYS A 14 -0.83 -7.52 -19.96
CA LYS A 14 -0.41 -8.75 -19.29
C LYS A 14 0.92 -8.53 -18.57
N ASN A 15 0.99 -8.88 -17.30
CA ASN A 15 2.22 -8.79 -16.52
C ASN A 15 3.07 -10.04 -16.78
N ASP A 16 3.87 -10.01 -17.84
CA ASP A 16 4.83 -11.08 -18.19
C ASP A 16 6.25 -10.67 -17.81
N SER A 17 6.51 -10.42 -16.51
CA SER A 17 7.88 -10.18 -16.07
C SER A 17 8.61 -11.52 -15.82
N GLY A 18 9.91 -11.59 -16.17
CA GLY A 18 10.74 -12.76 -15.83
C GLY A 18 10.78 -13.02 -14.31
N GLN A 19 10.58 -11.98 -13.50
CA GLN A 19 10.46 -12.06 -12.05
C GLN A 19 9.19 -12.80 -11.63
N ASP A 20 8.04 -12.51 -12.27
CA ASP A 20 6.78 -13.19 -11.95
C ASP A 20 6.87 -14.68 -12.27
N CYS A 21 7.44 -15.04 -13.41
CA CYS A 21 7.67 -16.44 -13.79
C CYS A 21 8.60 -17.16 -12.81
N PHE A 22 9.68 -16.50 -12.35
CA PHE A 22 10.57 -17.05 -11.34
C PHE A 22 9.86 -17.28 -10.01
N LEU A 23 9.12 -16.29 -9.52
CA LEU A 23 8.36 -16.39 -8.27
C LEU A 23 7.26 -17.45 -8.37
N GLU A 24 6.57 -17.56 -9.51
CA GLU A 24 5.56 -18.60 -9.74
C GLU A 24 6.16 -20.01 -9.59
N LYS A 25 7.33 -20.25 -10.16
CA LYS A 25 8.06 -21.53 -10.00
C LYS A 25 8.48 -21.77 -8.55
N MET A 26 8.99 -20.74 -7.88
CA MET A 26 9.47 -20.85 -6.49
C MET A 26 8.32 -21.13 -5.51
N TYR A 27 7.21 -20.40 -5.61
CA TYR A 27 6.05 -20.62 -4.73
C TYR A 27 5.22 -21.83 -5.15
N GLY A 28 5.22 -22.20 -6.43
CA GLY A 28 4.44 -23.31 -6.98
C GLY A 28 4.93 -24.70 -6.60
N CYS A 29 6.19 -24.88 -6.18
CA CYS A 29 6.73 -26.18 -5.82
C CYS A 29 7.24 -26.25 -4.37
N ALA A 30 7.20 -27.47 -3.77
CA ALA A 30 7.63 -27.66 -2.38
C ALA A 30 9.12 -27.35 -2.16
N PHE A 31 9.97 -27.68 -3.12
CA PHE A 31 11.41 -27.39 -3.08
C PHE A 31 11.68 -25.90 -3.11
N GLY A 32 11.02 -25.14 -4.00
CA GLY A 32 11.14 -23.69 -4.08
C GLY A 32 10.69 -23.00 -2.78
N ARG A 33 9.55 -23.44 -2.21
CA ARG A 33 9.11 -22.94 -0.90
C ARG A 33 10.10 -23.22 0.22
N ALA A 34 10.73 -24.40 0.23
CA ALA A 34 11.78 -24.73 1.20
C ALA A 34 13.01 -23.82 1.05
N LEU A 35 13.40 -23.48 -0.18
CA LEU A 35 14.50 -22.55 -0.47
C LEU A 35 14.16 -21.11 -0.08
N LEU A 36 12.90 -20.69 -0.15
CA LEU A 36 12.45 -19.36 0.25
C LEU A 36 12.35 -19.20 1.78
N LYS A 37 12.16 -20.28 2.56
CA LYS A 37 12.01 -20.21 4.02
C LYS A 37 13.05 -19.35 4.73
N PRO A 38 14.36 -19.47 4.47
CA PRO A 38 15.34 -18.59 5.12
C PRO A 38 15.19 -17.14 4.67
N LEU A 39 14.81 -16.87 3.41
CA LEU A 39 14.71 -15.52 2.86
C LEU A 39 13.51 -14.74 3.43
N VAL A 40 12.44 -15.42 3.84
CA VAL A 40 11.27 -14.77 4.47
C VAL A 40 11.51 -14.45 5.96
N ASN A 41 12.66 -14.86 6.51
CA ASN A 41 13.02 -14.55 7.88
C ASN A 41 13.42 -13.06 8.00
N PRO A 42 12.81 -12.29 8.93
CA PRO A 42 13.13 -10.86 9.12
C PRO A 42 14.62 -10.57 9.35
N VAL A 43 15.33 -11.43 10.09
CA VAL A 43 16.76 -11.25 10.38
C VAL A 43 17.61 -11.30 9.11
N LEU A 44 17.33 -12.25 8.21
CA LEU A 44 18.07 -12.35 6.95
C LEU A 44 17.72 -11.20 6.00
N SER A 45 16.46 -10.78 6.00
CA SER A 45 16.01 -9.62 5.26
C SER A 45 16.70 -8.33 5.73
N GLU A 46 16.89 -8.16 7.05
CA GLU A 46 17.63 -7.03 7.61
C GLU A 46 19.11 -7.05 7.19
N PHE A 47 19.74 -8.22 7.18
CA PHE A 47 21.11 -8.36 6.69
C PHE A 47 21.24 -8.00 5.20
N GLY A 48 20.30 -8.48 4.37
CA GLY A 48 20.20 -8.08 2.96
C GLY A 48 20.03 -6.57 2.80
N GLY A 49 19.20 -5.94 3.63
CA GLY A 49 19.02 -4.49 3.66
C GLY A 49 20.33 -3.73 3.93
N ARG A 50 21.15 -4.20 4.87
CA ARG A 50 22.47 -3.60 5.17
C ARG A 50 23.45 -3.68 3.99
N ILE A 51 23.40 -4.78 3.20
CA ILE A 51 24.19 -4.89 1.97
C ILE A 51 23.71 -3.86 0.95
N LEU A 52 22.39 -3.67 0.80
CA LEU A 52 21.82 -2.70 -0.13
C LEU A 52 21.98 -1.24 0.32
N ASP A 53 22.28 -0.99 1.58
CA ASP A 53 22.68 0.32 2.11
C ASP A 53 24.18 0.61 1.84
N SER A 54 24.96 -0.39 1.45
CA SER A 54 26.41 -0.21 1.19
C SER A 54 26.68 0.57 -0.10
N ARG A 55 27.80 1.32 -0.15
CA ARG A 55 28.21 2.05 -1.35
C ARG A 55 28.47 1.14 -2.55
N LEU A 56 28.88 -0.11 -2.32
CA LEU A 56 29.11 -1.08 -3.40
C LEU A 56 27.81 -1.43 -4.13
N SER A 57 26.68 -1.41 -3.45
CA SER A 57 25.38 -1.70 -4.06
C SER A 57 24.97 -0.64 -5.10
N ALA A 58 25.52 0.57 -5.04
CA ALA A 58 25.26 1.61 -6.04
C ALA A 58 25.69 1.20 -7.46
N LEU A 59 26.67 0.30 -7.60
CA LEU A 59 27.10 -0.24 -8.90
C LEU A 59 26.01 -1.01 -9.64
N ALA A 60 25.03 -1.55 -8.92
CA ALA A 60 23.90 -2.28 -9.51
C ALA A 60 22.81 -1.33 -10.06
N VAL A 61 22.75 -0.07 -9.61
CA VAL A 61 21.68 0.87 -9.94
C VAL A 61 21.53 1.11 -11.44
N PRO A 62 22.58 1.39 -12.24
CA PRO A 62 22.41 1.63 -13.68
C PRO A 62 21.90 0.40 -14.45
N ALA A 63 22.31 -0.79 -14.03
CA ALA A 63 21.84 -2.04 -14.63
C ALA A 63 20.37 -2.26 -14.31
N PHE A 64 19.96 -2.00 -13.08
CA PHE A 64 18.58 -2.12 -12.64
C PHE A 64 17.65 -1.14 -13.36
N ILE A 65 18.03 0.15 -13.46
CA ILE A 65 17.25 1.18 -14.18
C ILE A 65 16.97 0.73 -15.62
N ARG A 66 18.00 0.25 -16.33
CA ARG A 66 17.86 -0.24 -17.71
C ARG A 66 16.98 -1.48 -17.81
N HIS A 67 17.15 -2.44 -16.89
CA HIS A 67 16.39 -3.69 -16.89
C HIS A 67 14.92 -3.46 -16.57
N ALA A 68 14.64 -2.62 -15.58
CA ALA A 68 13.27 -2.29 -15.15
C ALA A 68 12.60 -1.21 -15.99
N GLY A 69 13.33 -0.58 -16.93
CA GLY A 69 12.78 0.48 -17.79
C GLY A 69 12.36 1.74 -17.04
N ILE A 70 13.02 2.04 -15.91
CA ILE A 70 12.61 3.15 -15.04
C ILE A 70 12.97 4.48 -15.71
N ASP A 71 11.94 5.31 -15.91
CA ASP A 71 12.11 6.68 -16.39
C ASP A 71 12.43 7.61 -15.21
N LEU A 72 13.63 8.19 -15.25
CA LEU A 72 14.09 9.10 -14.20
C LEU A 72 13.68 10.56 -14.40
N ARG A 73 12.98 10.93 -15.47
CA ARG A 73 12.58 12.31 -15.75
C ARG A 73 11.73 12.94 -14.65
N ASP A 74 10.94 12.13 -13.97
CA ASP A 74 10.07 12.56 -12.86
C ASP A 74 10.79 12.67 -11.52
N TYR A 75 12.06 12.26 -11.44
CA TYR A 75 12.81 12.20 -10.18
C TYR A 75 13.86 13.31 -10.07
N GLU A 76 14.28 13.60 -8.83
CA GLU A 76 15.38 14.54 -8.57
C GLU A 76 16.67 14.04 -9.20
N GLU A 77 17.36 14.93 -9.93
CA GLU A 77 18.66 14.63 -10.53
C GLU A 77 19.75 14.60 -9.44
N ARG A 78 20.19 13.39 -9.09
CA ARG A 78 21.28 13.21 -8.14
C ARG A 78 22.02 11.89 -8.35
N LYS A 79 23.23 11.81 -7.80
CA LYS A 79 23.96 10.54 -7.70
C LYS A 79 23.42 9.75 -6.52
N PHE A 80 23.21 8.47 -6.73
CA PHE A 80 22.78 7.56 -5.68
C PHE A 80 23.98 6.92 -5.00
N TRP A 81 23.98 6.94 -3.67
CA TRP A 81 25.08 6.44 -2.85
C TRP A 81 25.00 4.93 -2.57
N SER A 82 23.81 4.36 -2.70
CA SER A 82 23.53 2.94 -2.52
C SER A 82 22.32 2.54 -3.35
N TYR A 83 22.06 1.24 -3.45
CA TYR A 83 20.85 0.75 -4.09
C TYR A 83 19.58 1.21 -3.34
N ASN A 84 19.62 1.18 -2.01
CA ASN A 84 18.48 1.61 -1.19
C ASN A 84 18.23 3.13 -1.30
N ASP A 85 19.29 3.93 -1.43
CA ASP A 85 19.17 5.37 -1.70
C ASP A 85 18.51 5.65 -3.06
N PHE A 86 18.76 4.81 -4.07
CA PHE A 86 18.04 4.84 -5.35
C PHE A 86 16.58 4.39 -5.17
N PHE A 87 16.34 3.33 -4.40
CA PHE A 87 15.01 2.77 -4.20
C PHE A 87 14.06 3.75 -3.51
N THR A 88 14.58 4.51 -2.54
CA THR A 88 13.87 5.56 -1.81
C THR A 88 14.00 6.96 -2.44
N ARG A 89 14.34 7.02 -3.74
CA ARG A 89 14.51 8.27 -4.52
C ARG A 89 13.32 9.22 -4.35
N ARG A 90 13.55 10.51 -4.56
CA ARG A 90 12.50 11.52 -4.46
C ARG A 90 12.02 11.93 -5.84
N ILE A 91 10.71 12.18 -5.94
CA ILE A 91 10.08 12.77 -7.12
C ILE A 91 10.33 14.28 -7.10
N ARG A 92 10.50 14.89 -8.29
CA ARG A 92 10.54 16.33 -8.47
C ARG A 92 9.22 16.96 -8.05
N GLU A 93 9.30 18.17 -7.52
CA GLU A 93 8.11 18.94 -7.21
C GLU A 93 7.20 19.08 -8.45
N GLY A 94 5.92 18.81 -8.30
CA GLY A 94 4.92 18.86 -9.38
C GLY A 94 4.84 17.62 -10.28
N ALA A 95 5.76 16.64 -10.19
CA ALA A 95 5.71 15.44 -11.03
C ALA A 95 4.57 14.47 -10.63
N ARG A 96 4.06 14.58 -9.42
CA ARG A 96 2.85 13.89 -8.94
C ARG A 96 1.92 14.91 -8.28
N PRO A 97 1.05 15.57 -9.07
CA PRO A 97 0.09 16.52 -8.53
C PRO A 97 -0.95 15.78 -7.67
N VAL A 98 -1.08 16.20 -6.42
CA VAL A 98 -2.10 15.67 -5.52
C VAL A 98 -3.40 16.42 -5.73
N SER A 99 -4.49 15.71 -5.97
CA SER A 99 -5.81 16.34 -6.03
C SER A 99 -6.18 16.95 -4.68
N MET A 100 -6.41 18.26 -4.67
CA MET A 100 -6.77 19.02 -3.46
C MET A 100 -8.28 19.24 -3.35
N VAL A 101 -9.09 18.65 -4.25
CA VAL A 101 -10.56 18.69 -4.16
C VAL A 101 -10.98 17.88 -2.93
N PRO A 102 -11.74 18.45 -1.98
CA PRO A 102 -12.05 17.81 -0.69
C PRO A 102 -12.74 16.45 -0.85
N GLU A 103 -13.62 16.31 -1.81
CA GLU A 103 -14.41 15.11 -2.08
C GLU A 103 -13.60 13.99 -2.76
N HIS A 104 -12.41 14.28 -3.30
CA HIS A 104 -11.60 13.31 -3.98
C HIS A 104 -10.83 12.45 -2.98
N PHE A 105 -11.12 11.16 -2.97
CA PHE A 105 -10.30 10.15 -2.30
C PHE A 105 -9.09 9.87 -3.19
N VAL A 106 -7.88 10.07 -2.66
CA VAL A 106 -6.65 10.03 -3.45
C VAL A 106 -5.79 8.80 -3.16
N SER A 107 -5.04 8.35 -4.15
CA SER A 107 -4.05 7.27 -3.98
C SER A 107 -2.91 7.71 -3.06
N PRO A 108 -2.53 6.91 -2.05
CA PRO A 108 -1.41 7.22 -1.19
C PRO A 108 -0.04 7.06 -1.86
N CYS A 109 0.06 6.32 -2.96
CA CYS A 109 1.33 5.96 -3.61
C CYS A 109 1.14 5.62 -5.09
N ASP A 110 2.25 5.58 -5.84
CA ASP A 110 2.30 4.93 -7.16
C ASP A 110 2.15 3.42 -6.93
N SER A 111 1.19 2.77 -7.59
CA SER A 111 0.88 1.36 -7.33
C SER A 111 -0.06 0.75 -8.35
N ARG A 112 -0.34 -0.54 -8.14
CA ARG A 112 -1.47 -1.26 -8.74
C ARG A 112 -2.51 -1.48 -7.66
N VAL A 113 -3.68 -0.84 -7.80
CA VAL A 113 -4.76 -0.90 -6.83
C VAL A 113 -5.80 -1.95 -7.18
N SER A 114 -6.31 -2.61 -6.16
CA SER A 114 -7.53 -3.41 -6.20
C SER A 114 -8.42 -3.05 -5.01
N VAL A 115 -9.74 -3.08 -5.20
CA VAL A 115 -10.72 -2.72 -4.19
C VAL A 115 -11.66 -3.90 -3.96
N TYR A 116 -11.92 -4.19 -2.71
CA TYR A 116 -12.77 -5.31 -2.29
C TYR A 116 -13.79 -4.84 -1.27
N PRO A 117 -15.08 -5.17 -1.44
CA PRO A 117 -16.08 -4.93 -0.41
C PRO A 117 -15.80 -5.79 0.83
N ILE A 118 -15.99 -5.20 2.00
CA ILE A 118 -15.97 -5.92 3.29
C ILE A 118 -17.41 -6.33 3.60
N ASP A 119 -17.65 -7.62 3.75
CA ASP A 119 -19.00 -8.13 4.01
C ASP A 119 -19.48 -7.89 5.47
N GLU A 120 -20.73 -8.24 5.76
CA GLU A 120 -21.39 -8.11 7.07
C GLU A 120 -20.74 -8.97 8.18
N ASN A 121 -19.83 -9.88 7.84
CA ASN A 121 -19.03 -10.66 8.78
C ASN A 121 -17.59 -10.17 8.86
N CYS A 122 -17.29 -8.96 8.39
CA CYS A 122 -15.94 -8.40 8.29
C CYS A 122 -14.99 -9.32 7.51
N ARG A 123 -15.48 -10.00 6.46
CA ARG A 123 -14.69 -10.83 5.56
C ARG A 123 -14.43 -10.11 4.25
N VAL A 124 -13.29 -10.42 3.66
CA VAL A 124 -12.89 -9.91 2.35
C VAL A 124 -12.18 -11.03 1.59
N LYS A 125 -12.45 -11.14 0.31
CA LYS A 125 -11.76 -12.09 -0.56
C LYS A 125 -10.78 -11.35 -1.47
N ILE A 126 -9.51 -11.39 -1.14
CA ILE A 126 -8.46 -10.78 -1.94
C ILE A 126 -8.00 -11.82 -2.98
N LYS A 127 -8.40 -11.62 -4.25
CA LYS A 127 -8.25 -12.64 -5.31
C LYS A 127 -8.93 -13.97 -4.89
N HIS A 128 -8.16 -15.01 -4.63
CA HIS A 128 -8.69 -16.33 -4.26
C HIS A 128 -8.62 -16.63 -2.75
N THR A 129 -7.89 -15.80 -1.99
CA THR A 129 -7.63 -16.03 -0.56
C THR A 129 -8.61 -15.27 0.32
N PRO A 130 -9.34 -15.97 1.21
CA PRO A 130 -10.22 -15.33 2.18
C PRO A 130 -9.42 -14.75 3.35
N TYR A 131 -9.81 -13.56 3.78
CA TYR A 131 -9.31 -12.87 4.98
C TYR A 131 -10.48 -12.43 5.85
N THR A 132 -10.22 -12.27 7.14
CA THR A 132 -11.07 -11.45 8.01
C THR A 132 -10.34 -10.17 8.37
N VAL A 133 -11.06 -9.06 8.48
CA VAL A 133 -10.48 -7.79 8.93
C VAL A 133 -9.91 -7.95 10.35
N ALA A 134 -10.52 -8.76 11.19
CA ALA A 134 -10.05 -9.07 12.54
C ALA A 134 -8.66 -9.73 12.54
N GLU A 135 -8.39 -10.67 11.61
CA GLU A 135 -7.05 -11.28 11.46
C GLU A 135 -6.01 -10.29 10.95
N LEU A 136 -6.40 -9.42 10.02
CA LEU A 136 -5.52 -8.37 9.50
C LEU A 136 -5.09 -7.41 10.60
N LEU A 137 -6.01 -7.00 11.47
CA LEU A 137 -5.78 -6.01 12.53
C LEU A 137 -5.32 -6.61 13.85
N LYS A 138 -5.48 -7.93 14.04
CA LYS A 138 -5.41 -8.61 15.35
C LYS A 138 -6.31 -7.91 16.41
N ASN A 139 -7.40 -7.30 15.95
CA ASN A 139 -8.35 -6.56 16.77
C ASN A 139 -9.78 -6.71 16.25
N PRO A 140 -10.59 -7.63 16.83
CA PRO A 140 -11.95 -7.89 16.36
C PRO A 140 -12.92 -6.73 16.63
N VAL A 141 -12.68 -5.93 17.66
CA VAL A 141 -13.54 -4.78 17.98
C VAL A 141 -13.35 -3.67 16.93
N LEU A 142 -12.09 -3.39 16.57
CA LEU A 142 -11.78 -2.41 15.54
C LEU A 142 -12.26 -2.86 14.16
N ALA A 143 -12.21 -4.18 13.87
CA ALA A 143 -12.64 -4.73 12.59
C ALA A 143 -14.09 -4.40 12.26
N LYS A 144 -14.99 -4.42 13.25
CA LYS A 144 -16.42 -4.12 13.08
C LYS A 144 -16.69 -2.70 12.56
N ARG A 145 -15.76 -1.77 12.76
CA ARG A 145 -15.92 -0.39 12.25
C ARG A 145 -15.85 -0.30 10.72
N TYR A 146 -15.34 -1.34 10.06
CA TYR A 146 -15.13 -1.38 8.60
C TYR A 146 -16.10 -2.33 7.89
N GLU A 147 -17.03 -2.94 8.64
CA GLU A 147 -18.11 -3.76 8.10
C GLU A 147 -18.92 -2.96 7.07
N GLY A 148 -19.18 -3.57 5.91
CA GLY A 148 -19.90 -2.94 4.80
C GLY A 148 -19.12 -1.84 4.05
N GLY A 149 -17.88 -1.55 4.44
CA GLY A 149 -16.99 -0.63 3.75
C GLY A 149 -16.13 -1.30 2.70
N TYR A 150 -15.02 -0.67 2.35
CA TYR A 150 -14.09 -1.17 1.33
C TYR A 150 -12.69 -1.37 1.90
N LEU A 151 -12.03 -2.45 1.44
CA LEU A 151 -10.61 -2.70 1.59
C LEU A 151 -9.91 -2.42 0.27
N TRP A 152 -8.93 -1.53 0.30
CA TRP A 152 -8.12 -1.09 -0.84
C TRP A 152 -6.73 -1.68 -0.68
N VAL A 153 -6.23 -2.36 -1.70
CA VAL A 153 -4.89 -2.95 -1.72
C VAL A 153 -4.05 -2.25 -2.79
N PHE A 154 -3.04 -1.52 -2.37
CA PHE A 154 -2.09 -0.81 -3.23
C PHE A 154 -0.78 -1.59 -3.24
N ARG A 155 -0.54 -2.34 -4.29
CA ARG A 155 0.68 -3.14 -4.46
C ARG A 155 1.72 -2.34 -5.22
N LEU A 156 2.84 -2.05 -4.56
CA LEU A 156 3.98 -1.39 -5.17
C LEU A 156 4.93 -2.45 -5.76
N CYS A 157 5.26 -2.30 -7.03
CA CYS A 157 6.28 -3.10 -7.67
C CYS A 157 7.66 -2.44 -7.52
N VAL A 158 8.72 -3.18 -7.73
CA VAL A 158 10.10 -2.70 -7.53
C VAL A 158 10.49 -1.50 -8.39
N ASP A 159 9.78 -1.27 -9.50
CA ASP A 159 9.92 -0.14 -10.40
C ASP A 159 9.11 1.09 -9.98
N ASP A 160 8.09 0.93 -9.14
CA ASP A 160 7.24 2.02 -8.67
C ASP A 160 7.99 2.99 -7.72
N TYR A 161 7.34 4.10 -7.38
CA TYR A 161 7.80 5.05 -6.38
C TYR A 161 7.40 4.58 -4.98
N HIS A 162 8.36 4.41 -4.08
CA HIS A 162 8.14 3.75 -2.79
C HIS A 162 7.92 4.69 -1.61
N ARG A 163 7.66 5.98 -1.84
CA ARG A 163 7.17 6.90 -0.81
C ARG A 163 5.68 7.02 -0.88
N TYR A 164 5.06 7.30 0.25
CA TYR A 164 3.60 7.42 0.35
C TYR A 164 3.20 8.61 1.21
N ILE A 165 1.98 9.09 0.98
CA ILE A 165 1.44 10.33 1.53
C ILE A 165 0.20 10.08 2.38
N TYR A 166 -0.13 11.07 3.22
CA TYR A 166 -1.45 11.15 3.84
C TYR A 166 -2.49 11.53 2.79
N ILE A 167 -3.62 10.79 2.81
CA ILE A 167 -4.69 10.90 1.81
C ILE A 167 -5.63 12.08 2.04
N ASP A 168 -5.63 12.63 3.25
CA ASP A 168 -6.48 13.74 3.65
C ASP A 168 -5.87 14.54 4.81
N ASP A 169 -6.45 15.72 5.07
CA ASP A 169 -6.24 16.44 6.32
C ASP A 169 -6.89 15.67 7.47
N GLY A 170 -6.30 15.72 8.65
CA GLY A 170 -6.88 15.04 9.80
C GLY A 170 -5.90 14.82 10.95
N PHE A 171 -6.15 13.74 11.69
CA PHE A 171 -5.37 13.36 12.85
C PHE A 171 -4.97 11.89 12.77
N GLU A 172 -3.67 11.60 12.91
CA GLU A 172 -3.12 10.23 12.98
C GLU A 172 -3.07 9.75 14.44
N SER A 173 -3.64 8.56 14.69
CA SER A 173 -3.56 7.86 15.98
C SER A 173 -2.16 7.33 16.27
N ARG A 174 -1.99 6.72 17.44
CA ARG A 174 -0.83 5.85 17.69
C ARG A 174 -0.78 4.73 16.65
N ARG A 175 0.42 4.40 16.19
CA ARG A 175 0.68 3.28 15.27
C ARG A 175 0.74 1.98 16.05
N VAL A 176 0.20 0.93 15.45
CA VAL A 176 0.21 -0.44 15.98
C VAL A 176 1.07 -1.29 15.06
N HIS A 177 2.15 -1.82 15.60
CA HIS A 177 3.04 -2.74 14.90
C HIS A 177 2.61 -4.19 15.16
N ILE A 178 2.62 -5.00 14.11
CA ILE A 178 2.30 -6.43 14.16
C ILE A 178 3.47 -7.18 13.53
N ASP A 179 4.21 -7.91 14.34
CA ASP A 179 5.30 -8.78 13.87
C ASP A 179 4.76 -9.93 13.01
N GLY A 180 5.52 -10.29 11.98
CA GLY A 180 5.18 -11.36 11.06
C GLY A 180 6.35 -11.81 10.20
N ALA A 181 6.06 -12.62 9.19
CA ALA A 181 7.00 -13.02 8.15
C ALA A 181 7.19 -11.91 7.11
N LEU A 182 8.03 -12.17 6.11
CA LEU A 182 8.27 -11.26 4.97
C LEU A 182 8.12 -12.04 3.65
N HIS A 183 6.91 -12.58 3.40
CA HIS A 183 6.60 -13.16 2.09
C HIS A 183 6.52 -12.08 1.02
N THR A 184 6.83 -12.41 -0.24
CA THR A 184 6.61 -11.46 -1.34
C THR A 184 5.14 -11.07 -1.43
N VAL A 185 4.87 -9.81 -1.74
CA VAL A 185 3.50 -9.31 -2.03
C VAL A 185 3.06 -9.58 -3.47
N ASN A 186 3.84 -10.32 -4.25
CA ASN A 186 3.42 -10.78 -5.56
C ASN A 186 2.14 -11.63 -5.45
N PRO A 187 1.15 -11.44 -6.32
CA PRO A 187 -0.12 -12.17 -6.30
C PRO A 187 0.02 -13.69 -6.25
N VAL A 188 1.06 -14.23 -6.87
CA VAL A 188 1.38 -15.67 -6.85
C VAL A 188 1.59 -16.21 -5.45
N ALA A 189 2.19 -15.43 -4.55
CA ALA A 189 2.39 -15.86 -3.16
C ALA A 189 1.08 -15.87 -2.38
N ASN A 190 0.14 -14.96 -2.69
CA ASN A 190 -1.16 -14.89 -2.02
C ASN A 190 -2.02 -16.14 -2.26
N ASP A 191 -1.83 -16.83 -3.37
CA ASP A 191 -2.53 -18.10 -3.66
C ASP A 191 -1.99 -19.28 -2.82
N VAL A 192 -0.81 -19.13 -2.22
CA VAL A 192 -0.15 -20.17 -1.40
C VAL A 192 -0.15 -19.82 0.10
N TYR A 193 0.08 -18.56 0.42
CA TYR A 193 0.13 -18.05 1.79
C TYR A 193 -0.78 -16.81 1.93
N PRO A 194 -1.50 -16.67 3.03
CA PRO A 194 -2.32 -15.46 3.28
C PRO A 194 -1.43 -14.28 3.71
N ILE A 195 -0.64 -13.77 2.74
CA ILE A 195 0.48 -12.84 2.95
C ILE A 195 0.11 -11.59 3.73
N TYR A 196 -1.08 -11.02 3.50
CA TYR A 196 -1.48 -9.77 4.15
C TYR A 196 -1.72 -9.92 5.67
N LYS A 197 -2.04 -11.14 6.16
CA LYS A 197 -2.17 -11.39 7.61
C LYS A 197 -0.94 -12.02 8.25
N GLU A 198 -0.03 -12.58 7.45
CA GLU A 198 1.19 -13.23 7.93
C GLU A 198 2.40 -12.29 7.93
N ASN A 199 2.45 -11.32 7.00
CA ASN A 199 3.58 -10.40 6.92
C ASN A 199 3.58 -9.38 8.06
N THR A 200 4.80 -8.95 8.42
CA THR A 200 5.02 -7.79 9.29
C THR A 200 4.30 -6.57 8.73
N ARG A 201 3.56 -5.88 9.56
CA ARG A 201 2.76 -4.72 9.17
C ARG A 201 2.62 -3.71 10.30
N GLU A 202 2.42 -2.47 9.93
CA GLU A 202 2.12 -1.39 10.86
C GLU A 202 0.86 -0.68 10.40
N TYR A 203 -0.06 -0.31 11.30
CA TYR A 203 -1.23 0.48 10.93
C TYR A 203 -1.48 1.65 11.88
N ALA A 204 -2.13 2.67 11.36
CA ALA A 204 -2.68 3.78 12.10
C ALA A 204 -4.11 4.09 11.67
N LEU A 205 -4.88 4.72 12.54
CA LEU A 205 -6.18 5.29 12.22
C LEU A 205 -5.98 6.75 11.85
N LEU A 206 -6.50 7.13 10.68
CA LEU A 206 -6.55 8.52 10.24
C LEU A 206 -7.99 9.00 10.44
N LYS A 207 -8.24 9.85 11.46
CA LYS A 207 -9.50 10.58 11.58
C LYS A 207 -9.42 11.71 10.56
N THR A 208 -9.96 11.47 9.37
CA THR A 208 -9.91 12.38 8.23
C THR A 208 -11.02 13.42 8.30
N VAL A 209 -10.83 14.55 7.62
CA VAL A 209 -11.85 15.61 7.51
C VAL A 209 -13.01 15.14 6.63
N ASN A 210 -12.71 14.46 5.49
CA ASN A 210 -13.70 14.24 4.45
C ASN A 210 -14.21 12.80 4.36
N PHE A 211 -13.52 11.79 4.95
CA PHE A 211 -13.79 10.36 4.70
C PHE A 211 -14.05 9.54 5.98
N GLY A 212 -14.32 10.20 7.10
CA GLY A 212 -14.46 9.53 8.40
C GLY A 212 -13.12 8.96 8.90
N THR A 213 -13.15 7.81 9.56
CA THR A 213 -11.92 7.18 10.06
C THR A 213 -11.41 6.15 9.05
N VAL A 214 -10.35 6.49 8.34
CA VAL A 214 -9.66 5.59 7.41
C VAL A 214 -8.53 4.88 8.16
N LEU A 215 -8.47 3.55 8.07
CA LEU A 215 -7.30 2.80 8.51
C LEU A 215 -6.28 2.77 7.39
N MET A 216 -5.04 3.11 7.70
CA MET A 216 -3.91 3.00 6.79
C MET A 216 -2.89 2.03 7.37
N MET A 217 -2.58 0.97 6.61
CA MET A 217 -1.67 -0.10 6.99
C MET A 217 -0.58 -0.26 5.94
N GLU A 218 0.65 -0.25 6.39
CA GLU A 218 1.82 -0.59 5.61
C GLU A 218 2.17 -2.07 5.86
N VAL A 219 2.31 -2.85 4.78
CA VAL A 219 2.66 -4.28 4.84
C VAL A 219 4.02 -4.48 4.22
N GLY A 220 4.96 -4.99 5.01
CA GLY A 220 6.29 -5.38 4.57
C GLY A 220 6.27 -6.64 3.69
N ALA A 221 7.33 -6.83 2.90
CA ALA A 221 7.45 -7.98 2.02
C ALA A 221 8.88 -8.54 1.98
N LEU A 222 9.07 -9.56 1.16
CA LEU A 222 10.36 -10.23 0.97
C LEU A 222 11.46 -9.22 0.62
N MET A 223 12.54 -9.22 1.40
CA MET A 223 13.65 -8.27 1.33
C MET A 223 13.27 -6.82 1.71
N VAL A 224 12.03 -6.57 2.17
CA VAL A 224 11.50 -5.27 2.57
C VAL A 224 11.00 -5.35 4.01
N GLY A 225 11.93 -5.49 4.94
CA GLY A 225 11.59 -5.51 6.36
C GLY A 225 11.39 -4.13 6.97
N ARG A 226 11.67 -3.04 6.23
CA ARG A 226 11.77 -1.72 6.84
C ARG A 226 10.71 -0.78 6.31
N ILE A 227 9.67 -0.59 7.12
CA ILE A 227 8.67 0.46 6.99
C ILE A 227 9.22 1.69 7.71
N GLU A 228 9.47 2.77 6.98
CA GLU A 228 10.05 4.00 7.53
C GLU A 228 8.99 5.10 7.55
N ASN A 229 8.17 5.09 8.58
CA ASN A 229 7.20 6.14 8.81
C ASN A 229 7.84 7.38 9.44
N VAL A 230 7.48 8.57 8.96
CA VAL A 230 7.87 9.84 9.57
C VAL A 230 7.40 9.83 11.04
N PRO A 231 8.26 10.21 12.02
CA PRO A 231 7.89 10.20 13.43
C PRO A 231 6.96 11.37 13.77
N LEU A 232 5.73 11.29 13.28
CA LEU A 232 4.68 12.28 13.51
C LEU A 232 3.48 11.58 14.18
N ARG A 233 2.94 12.21 15.21
CA ARG A 233 1.63 11.90 15.79
C ARG A 233 0.83 13.19 15.83
N GLY A 234 -0.45 13.10 15.53
CA GLY A 234 -1.32 14.25 15.63
C GLY A 234 -1.82 14.76 14.29
N ARG A 235 -1.81 16.07 14.10
CA ARG A 235 -2.37 16.67 12.88
C ARG A 235 -1.53 16.36 11.65
N VAL A 236 -2.19 15.88 10.62
CA VAL A 236 -1.62 15.54 9.31
C VAL A 236 -2.27 16.35 8.20
N LYS A 237 -1.60 16.48 7.08
CA LYS A 237 -2.06 17.24 5.91
C LYS A 237 -2.07 16.33 4.68
N ARG A 238 -3.12 16.44 3.86
CA ARG A 238 -3.22 15.80 2.54
C ARG A 238 -1.95 16.09 1.72
N GLY A 239 -1.42 15.06 1.07
CA GLY A 239 -0.24 15.17 0.23
C GLY A 239 1.10 15.24 0.98
N LYS A 240 1.11 15.37 2.30
CA LYS A 240 2.37 15.28 3.06
C LYS A 240 2.86 13.85 3.14
N GLU A 241 4.16 13.67 3.01
CA GLU A 241 4.82 12.36 3.12
C GLU A 241 4.55 11.74 4.50
N LYS A 242 3.99 10.52 4.50
CA LYS A 242 3.80 9.70 5.70
C LYS A 242 5.00 8.79 5.94
N GLY A 243 5.63 8.32 4.87
CA GLY A 243 6.79 7.44 4.97
C GLY A 243 7.25 6.88 3.64
N ASN A 244 8.14 5.92 3.73
CA ASN A 244 8.64 5.15 2.60
C ASN A 244 8.90 3.69 2.99
N PHE A 245 8.97 2.84 1.97
CA PHE A 245 9.50 1.50 2.12
C PHE A 245 10.97 1.48 1.69
N ALA A 246 11.84 0.85 2.48
CA ALA A 246 13.16 0.46 2.02
C ALA A 246 13.05 -0.77 1.11
N PHE A 247 14.10 -1.09 0.38
CA PHE A 247 14.16 -2.01 -0.78
C PHE A 247 13.23 -3.22 -0.71
N GLY A 248 12.50 -3.45 -1.83
CA GLY A 248 11.71 -4.63 -2.23
C GLY A 248 10.24 -4.31 -2.55
N GLY A 249 9.41 -5.32 -2.85
CA GLY A 249 7.96 -5.13 -3.04
C GLY A 249 7.26 -4.78 -1.72
N SER A 250 6.20 -4.01 -1.76
CA SER A 250 5.46 -3.56 -0.58
C SER A 250 3.98 -3.35 -0.89
N THR A 251 3.17 -3.24 0.14
CA THR A 251 1.75 -2.99 -0.04
C THR A 251 1.25 -1.99 0.99
N ILE A 252 0.42 -1.06 0.55
CA ILE A 252 -0.41 -0.26 1.44
C ILE A 252 -1.83 -0.81 1.38
N VAL A 253 -2.45 -0.98 2.53
CA VAL A 253 -3.86 -1.33 2.65
C VAL A 253 -4.58 -0.15 3.31
N LEU A 254 -5.62 0.35 2.63
CA LEU A 254 -6.56 1.27 3.26
C LEU A 254 -7.87 0.52 3.55
N MET A 255 -8.53 0.90 4.64
CA MET A 255 -9.90 0.46 4.91
C MET A 255 -10.76 1.70 5.14
N THR A 256 -11.86 1.78 4.39
CA THR A 256 -12.85 2.85 4.53
C THR A 256 -14.12 2.28 5.17
N GLN A 257 -14.79 3.09 5.98
CA GLN A 257 -16.04 2.73 6.61
C GLN A 257 -17.18 2.72 5.59
N LYS A 258 -18.25 2.01 5.92
CA LYS A 258 -19.49 1.98 5.11
C LYS A 258 -19.99 3.40 4.83
N ASP A 259 -20.46 3.61 3.60
CA ASP A 259 -21.09 4.86 3.14
C ASP A 259 -20.19 6.10 3.33
N ARG A 260 -18.85 5.94 3.22
CA ARG A 260 -17.88 7.04 3.34
C ARG A 260 -17.14 7.34 2.06
N VAL A 261 -16.79 6.31 1.29
CA VAL A 261 -16.03 6.45 0.05
C VAL A 261 -16.62 5.52 -1.00
N LEU A 262 -16.97 6.08 -2.15
CA LEU A 262 -17.33 5.34 -3.34
C LEU A 262 -16.12 5.21 -4.26
N PRO A 263 -15.62 3.99 -4.55
CA PRO A 263 -14.54 3.78 -5.51
C PRO A 263 -14.92 4.23 -6.91
N ASP A 264 -13.94 4.69 -7.69
CA ASP A 264 -14.17 4.98 -9.11
C ASP A 264 -14.58 3.70 -9.85
N PRO A 265 -15.57 3.78 -10.77
CA PRO A 265 -16.17 2.60 -11.40
C PRO A 265 -15.19 1.71 -12.15
N ASP A 266 -14.18 2.30 -12.80
CA ASP A 266 -13.14 1.56 -13.53
C ASP A 266 -12.30 0.68 -12.60
N ILE A 267 -11.92 1.21 -11.42
CA ILE A 267 -11.15 0.47 -10.41
C ILE A 267 -11.99 -0.68 -9.84
N LEU A 268 -13.26 -0.42 -9.53
CA LEU A 268 -14.16 -1.44 -8.97
C LEU A 268 -14.39 -2.56 -9.98
N LEU A 269 -14.74 -2.23 -11.22
CA LEU A 269 -14.99 -3.20 -12.31
C LEU A 269 -13.73 -4.03 -12.64
N ASN A 270 -12.54 -3.42 -12.64
CA ASN A 270 -11.30 -4.14 -12.85
C ASN A 270 -11.03 -5.11 -11.69
N SER A 271 -11.24 -4.67 -10.45
CA SER A 271 -11.03 -5.50 -9.26
C SER A 271 -11.94 -6.72 -9.23
N GLU A 272 -13.21 -6.59 -9.63
CA GLU A 272 -14.16 -7.70 -9.78
C GLU A 272 -13.69 -8.74 -10.81
N LYS A 273 -13.02 -8.28 -11.87
CA LYS A 273 -12.42 -9.15 -12.91
C LYS A 273 -11.05 -9.73 -12.51
N GLY A 274 -10.56 -9.40 -11.31
CA GLY A 274 -9.22 -9.80 -10.84
C GLY A 274 -8.07 -9.05 -11.52
N ILE A 275 -8.36 -7.91 -12.17
CA ILE A 275 -7.40 -7.01 -12.82
C ILE A 275 -7.03 -5.90 -11.85
N GLU A 276 -5.74 -5.63 -11.69
CA GLU A 276 -5.25 -4.50 -10.89
C GLU A 276 -5.25 -3.23 -11.75
N THR A 277 -5.60 -2.07 -11.19
CA THR A 277 -5.58 -0.79 -11.91
C THR A 277 -4.35 0.02 -11.52
N ARG A 278 -3.57 0.48 -12.51
CA ARG A 278 -2.42 1.35 -12.26
C ARG A 278 -2.89 2.75 -11.88
N VAL A 279 -2.34 3.25 -10.76
CA VAL A 279 -2.64 4.59 -10.24
C VAL A 279 -1.36 5.28 -9.80
N HIS A 280 -1.38 6.60 -9.83
CA HIS A 280 -0.28 7.43 -9.34
C HIS A 280 -0.59 8.04 -7.98
N LEU A 281 0.46 8.32 -7.21
CA LEU A 281 0.38 9.06 -5.96
C LEU A 281 -0.39 10.36 -6.15
N GLY A 282 -1.38 10.61 -5.28
CA GLY A 282 -2.20 11.82 -5.32
C GLY A 282 -3.33 11.82 -6.36
N GLU A 283 -3.40 10.80 -7.23
CA GLU A 283 -4.46 10.64 -8.22
C GLU A 283 -5.79 10.31 -7.55
N LYS A 284 -6.89 10.88 -8.05
CA LYS A 284 -8.24 10.54 -7.61
C LYS A 284 -8.56 9.08 -7.95
N ILE A 285 -9.02 8.34 -6.95
CA ILE A 285 -9.40 6.92 -7.05
C ILE A 285 -10.82 6.63 -6.55
N GLY A 286 -11.49 7.64 -6.02
CA GLY A 286 -12.85 7.57 -5.52
C GLY A 286 -13.34 8.95 -5.07
N VAL A 287 -14.54 8.98 -4.55
CA VAL A 287 -15.18 10.19 -4.04
C VAL A 287 -15.80 9.96 -2.66
N SER A 288 -15.91 11.02 -1.87
CA SER A 288 -16.69 11.00 -0.63
C SER A 288 -18.15 10.73 -0.95
N GLU A 289 -18.76 9.78 -0.24
CA GLU A 289 -20.18 9.45 -0.36
C GLU A 289 -21.06 10.33 0.55
N VAL A 290 -20.43 11.01 1.51
CA VAL A 290 -21.15 11.87 2.46
C VAL A 290 -21.58 13.16 1.78
N LYS A 291 -22.83 13.22 1.39
CA LYS A 291 -23.53 14.48 1.12
C LYS A 291 -24.10 14.99 2.44
N ASN A 292 -23.71 16.18 2.89
CA ASN A 292 -24.48 16.88 3.88
C ASN A 292 -25.82 17.27 3.26
N ASP A 293 -26.90 17.19 4.01
CA ASP A 293 -28.27 17.57 3.56
C ASP A 293 -28.36 19.05 3.10
N ASP A 294 -27.36 19.86 3.41
CA ASP A 294 -27.26 21.30 3.06
C ASP A 294 -26.13 21.63 2.05
N GLY A 295 -25.40 20.62 1.55
CA GLY A 295 -24.26 20.83 0.66
C GLY A 295 -23.01 21.41 1.32
N SER A 296 -22.97 21.57 2.64
CA SER A 296 -21.82 22.04 3.40
C SER A 296 -20.92 20.87 3.84
N LEU A 297 -19.61 21.08 3.79
CA LEU A 297 -18.62 20.14 4.30
C LEU A 297 -18.63 20.15 5.83
N PHE A 298 -18.49 18.98 6.44
CA PHE A 298 -18.40 18.80 7.87
C PHE A 298 -17.17 19.56 8.42
N THR A 299 -17.35 20.77 8.90
CA THR A 299 -16.34 21.49 9.70
C THR A 299 -16.38 20.92 11.11
N GLY A 300 -15.54 19.90 11.37
CA GLY A 300 -15.45 19.28 12.69
C GLY A 300 -14.91 20.27 13.72
N ASN A 301 -15.81 20.86 14.48
CA ASN A 301 -15.49 21.46 15.77
C ASN A 301 -15.76 20.45 16.88
N ASP A 302 -14.77 20.35 17.76
CA ASP A 302 -14.80 19.81 19.11
C ASP A 302 -15.34 18.39 19.34
N ASP A 303 -14.39 17.46 19.40
CA ASP A 303 -14.39 16.33 20.36
C ASP A 303 -12.96 15.82 20.52
N SER A 304 -12.08 16.67 21.08
CA SER A 304 -10.66 16.33 21.34
C SER A 304 -10.42 15.54 22.64
N GLU A 305 -11.46 15.29 23.46
CA GLU A 305 -11.27 14.75 24.81
C GLU A 305 -11.59 13.25 25.00
N SER A 306 -12.20 12.56 24.05
CA SER A 306 -12.66 11.17 24.32
C SER A 306 -11.81 10.04 23.74
N ILE A 307 -10.65 10.30 23.12
CA ILE A 307 -9.85 9.28 22.43
C ILE A 307 -8.62 8.81 23.25
N SER A 308 -8.32 9.43 24.39
CA SER A 308 -7.13 9.06 25.19
C SER A 308 -7.28 7.83 26.07
N GLU A 309 -8.48 7.29 26.31
CA GLU A 309 -8.71 6.24 27.31
C GLU A 309 -9.08 4.85 26.78
N ASN A 310 -9.25 4.64 25.45
CA ASN A 310 -9.68 3.35 24.92
C ASN A 310 -8.87 2.85 23.71
N LEU A 311 -7.55 3.02 23.70
CA LEU A 311 -6.63 2.36 22.75
C LEU A 311 -5.49 1.68 23.46
#